data_bebabd3d06fd74042ac263c9a0a2c882
#
_entry.id   bebabd3d06fd74042ac263c9a0a2c882
#
_cell.length_a   1.000
_cell.length_b   1.000
_cell.length_c   1.000
_cell.angle_alpha   90.00
_cell.angle_beta   90.00
_cell.angle_gamma   90.00
#
_symmetry.space_group_name_H-M   'P 1'
#
loop_
_entity.id
_entity.type
_entity.pdbx_description
1 polymer ?
#
loop_
_entity_poly.entity_id
_entity_poly.type
_entity_poly.pdbx_seq_one_letter_code
_entity_poly.pdbx_strand_id
1 'polypeptide(L)'
;MGYYDETDMTRYEKRKGSKKGYFFTGLVGAVIGAVAVTAAGAYMPGDNTVQNIQKTEGTVVPVVQNMKATDIAGMVEGAKDAVVSVMKYQSNDPFSNKTQAAGTGSGVIYKKVNNKALIVTNNHVVEGAKELEVVLSTGKKLEAKLVGTDSWLDLAVLEVDGSEITKVATLGDSDKIRAGETAVAIGSPLGFAGTVTEGIISSKDREIPVDINEDGNPDWQAQVIQTDASINPGNSGGALLSANGSVIGINSSKIAQQEVEGIGFAIPVNVAKPVLESIEKYGKVQRPFMGIQLRSLDEISSYGLSQLNLPKNINGGVVVMAVTPGSPAAKVELKDLDVIVALDGQPISNAVQFRKHLYDKKKIGDSMKVEFYRAGQKQEKTITLDVNAE
;
A
#
# COMPACT_ATOMS: atom_id res chain seq x y z
N MET A 1 29.72 52.57 10.53
CA MET A 1 30.79 52.57 11.55
C MET A 1 30.46 51.52 12.56
N GLY A 2 31.24 50.42 12.64
CA GLY A 2 31.12 49.33 13.57
C GLY A 2 32.16 48.28 13.18
N TYR A 3 33.32 48.37 13.86
CA TYR A 3 34.46 47.47 13.74
C TYR A 3 34.08 46.08 14.21
N TYR A 4 34.42 45.06 13.45
CA TYR A 4 34.55 43.66 13.94
C TYR A 4 36.04 43.32 13.99
N ASP A 5 36.49 42.95 15.19
CA ASP A 5 37.85 42.61 15.52
C ASP A 5 38.09 41.12 15.13
N GLU A 6 39.09 40.87 14.29
CA GLU A 6 39.61 39.55 13.95
C GLU A 6 40.75 39.24 14.89
N THR A 7 40.55 38.34 15.89
CA THR A 7 41.65 37.54 16.48
C THR A 7 41.06 36.42 17.34
N ASP A 8 41.16 35.21 16.90
CA ASP A 8 41.77 34.05 17.58
C ASP A 8 41.42 32.72 16.90
N MET A 9 42.24 32.38 15.89
CA MET A 9 42.27 30.99 15.38
C MET A 9 43.51 30.31 16.01
N THR A 10 43.30 29.68 17.17
CA THR A 10 44.30 28.78 17.75
C THR A 10 44.41 27.50 16.89
N ARG A 11 45.55 27.33 16.27
CA ARG A 11 45.99 26.16 15.53
C ARG A 11 46.06 24.95 16.44
N TYR A 12 45.13 23.97 16.26
CA TYR A 12 45.32 22.63 16.78
C TYR A 12 46.29 21.86 15.87
N GLU A 13 47.54 21.70 16.32
CA GLU A 13 48.51 20.80 15.72
C GLU A 13 48.10 19.36 15.95
N LYS A 14 47.71 18.63 14.88
CA LYS A 14 47.48 17.18 14.88
C LYS A 14 48.85 16.47 15.01
N ARG A 15 49.19 15.99 16.22
CA ARG A 15 50.30 15.02 16.40
C ARG A 15 50.01 13.76 15.55
N LYS A 16 50.81 13.54 14.48
CA LYS A 16 50.82 12.29 13.72
C LYS A 16 51.45 11.19 14.58
N GLY A 17 50.64 10.36 15.25
CA GLY A 17 51.12 9.13 15.89
C GLY A 17 51.61 8.15 14.82
N SER A 18 52.82 7.61 15.01
CA SER A 18 53.44 6.66 14.12
C SER A 18 52.65 5.34 14.09
N LYS A 19 52.11 4.93 12.93
CA LYS A 19 51.38 3.67 12.75
C LYS A 19 52.19 2.40 13.11
N LYS A 20 53.51 2.51 13.17
CA LYS A 20 54.44 1.42 13.58
C LYS A 20 54.38 1.14 15.10
N GLY A 21 54.08 2.12 15.94
CA GLY A 21 53.96 1.93 17.39
C GLY A 21 52.76 1.08 17.79
N TYR A 22 51.62 1.23 17.13
CA TYR A 22 50.39 0.47 17.47
C TYR A 22 50.49 -1.00 17.02
N PHE A 23 51.25 -1.32 15.97
CA PHE A 23 51.48 -2.69 15.55
C PHE A 23 52.30 -3.47 16.55
N PHE A 24 53.36 -2.85 17.10
CA PHE A 24 54.21 -3.47 18.13
C PHE A 24 53.50 -3.69 19.48
N THR A 25 52.67 -2.75 19.92
CA THR A 25 51.88 -2.93 21.14
C THR A 25 50.82 -4.01 21.02
N GLY A 26 50.18 -4.17 19.83
CA GLY A 26 49.23 -5.24 19.59
C GLY A 26 49.89 -6.64 19.58
N LEU A 27 51.11 -6.76 19.02
CA LEU A 27 51.83 -8.02 18.95
C LEU A 27 52.35 -8.45 20.34
N VAL A 28 52.85 -7.51 21.15
CA VAL A 28 53.23 -7.78 22.53
C VAL A 28 52.08 -8.22 23.40
N GLY A 29 50.90 -7.59 23.24
CA GLY A 29 49.68 -7.97 23.96
C GLY A 29 49.21 -9.39 23.60
N ALA A 30 49.27 -9.79 22.34
CA ALA A 30 48.92 -11.13 21.90
C ALA A 30 49.86 -12.24 22.44
N VAL A 31 51.18 -11.96 22.50
CA VAL A 31 52.16 -12.90 23.07
C VAL A 31 51.96 -13.04 24.60
N ILE A 32 51.75 -11.95 25.33
CA ILE A 32 51.48 -12.00 26.77
C ILE A 32 50.15 -12.75 27.06
N GLY A 33 49.12 -12.54 26.28
CA GLY A 33 47.84 -13.26 26.39
C GLY A 33 48.02 -14.79 26.16
N ALA A 34 48.79 -15.19 25.18
CA ALA A 34 49.02 -16.60 24.89
C ALA A 34 49.84 -17.30 26.02
N VAL A 35 50.83 -16.60 26.59
CA VAL A 35 51.64 -17.13 27.71
C VAL A 35 50.80 -17.22 28.98
N ALA A 36 49.89 -16.27 29.23
CA ALA A 36 49.00 -16.30 30.38
C ALA A 36 48.02 -17.48 30.33
N VAL A 37 47.47 -17.80 29.18
CA VAL A 37 46.56 -18.95 28.97
C VAL A 37 47.24 -20.28 29.17
N THR A 38 48.49 -20.41 28.67
CA THR A 38 49.27 -21.67 28.85
C THR A 38 49.78 -21.84 30.31
N ALA A 39 50.11 -20.76 30.99
CA ALA A 39 50.52 -20.81 32.39
C ALA A 39 49.34 -21.11 33.34
N ALA A 40 48.13 -20.55 33.06
CA ALA A 40 46.92 -20.88 33.80
C ALA A 40 46.48 -22.34 33.65
N GLY A 41 46.69 -22.95 32.44
CA GLY A 41 46.40 -24.36 32.19
C GLY A 41 47.33 -25.32 32.92
N ALA A 42 48.56 -24.88 33.27
CA ALA A 42 49.56 -25.72 33.96
C ALA A 42 49.42 -25.71 35.50
N TYR A 43 48.63 -24.81 36.06
CA TYR A 43 48.42 -24.65 37.52
C TYR A 43 47.09 -25.10 38.07
N MET A 44 46.21 -25.73 37.22
CA MET A 44 44.98 -26.34 37.75
C MET A 44 45.29 -27.77 38.20
N PRO A 45 45.11 -28.12 39.51
CA PRO A 45 45.21 -29.49 39.93
C PRO A 45 44.09 -30.32 39.22
N GLY A 46 44.48 -31.35 38.54
CA GLY A 46 43.59 -32.25 37.89
C GLY A 46 42.76 -33.07 38.90
N ASP A 47 41.52 -32.69 39.09
CA ASP A 47 40.56 -33.52 39.79
C ASP A 47 39.89 -34.46 38.76
N ASN A 48 40.41 -35.69 38.73
CA ASN A 48 39.88 -36.74 37.86
C ASN A 48 38.59 -37.31 38.47
N THR A 49 37.53 -36.52 38.56
CA THR A 49 36.18 -37.08 38.70
C THR A 49 35.50 -36.97 37.33
N VAL A 50 35.67 -38.05 36.58
CA VAL A 50 34.84 -38.31 35.39
C VAL A 50 33.41 -38.57 35.88
N GLN A 51 32.65 -37.52 36.16
CA GLN A 51 31.21 -37.65 36.20
C GLN A 51 30.71 -37.87 34.77
N ASN A 52 30.12 -39.05 34.57
CA ASN A 52 29.41 -39.41 33.35
C ASN A 52 28.24 -38.44 33.13
N ILE A 53 28.53 -37.28 32.49
CA ILE A 53 27.49 -36.42 31.97
C ILE A 53 26.90 -37.16 30.79
N GLN A 54 25.77 -37.81 31.00
CA GLN A 54 24.90 -38.24 29.91
C GLN A 54 24.74 -37.01 28.98
N LYS A 55 25.34 -37.12 27.80
CA LYS A 55 25.05 -36.24 26.68
C LYS A 55 23.57 -36.34 26.39
N THR A 56 22.79 -35.42 26.94
CA THR A 56 21.52 -35.05 26.31
C THR A 56 21.91 -34.47 24.97
N GLU A 57 21.86 -35.28 23.94
CA GLU A 57 21.94 -34.77 22.55
C GLU A 57 20.73 -33.87 22.38
N GLY A 58 20.90 -32.61 22.69
CA GLY A 58 20.06 -31.55 22.17
C GLY A 58 20.23 -31.65 20.64
N THR A 59 19.23 -32.19 19.98
CA THR A 59 19.12 -32.22 18.54
C THR A 59 19.16 -30.77 18.10
N VAL A 60 20.36 -30.29 17.75
CA VAL A 60 20.51 -29.04 17.00
C VAL A 60 19.90 -29.38 15.65
N VAL A 61 18.59 -29.07 15.50
CA VAL A 61 17.95 -29.13 14.20
C VAL A 61 18.65 -28.09 13.34
N PRO A 62 19.37 -28.50 12.28
CA PRO A 62 19.96 -27.52 11.38
C PRO A 62 18.82 -26.73 10.76
N VAL A 63 18.77 -25.43 11.03
CA VAL A 63 17.77 -24.48 10.51
C VAL A 63 17.88 -24.35 8.98
N VAL A 64 18.87 -24.96 8.35
CA VAL A 64 19.10 -24.93 6.90
C VAL A 64 18.80 -26.31 6.32
N GLN A 65 17.54 -26.70 6.23
CA GLN A 65 17.14 -27.65 5.20
C GLN A 65 16.92 -26.88 3.90
N ASN A 66 17.85 -27.06 2.94
CA ASN A 66 17.69 -26.80 1.49
C ASN A 66 16.50 -25.92 1.11
N MET A 67 16.54 -24.62 1.41
CA MET A 67 15.71 -23.66 0.69
C MET A 67 16.24 -23.71 -0.76
N LYS A 68 15.46 -24.27 -1.68
CA LYS A 68 15.70 -24.08 -3.10
C LYS A 68 15.81 -22.58 -3.32
N ALA A 69 16.95 -22.11 -3.81
CA ALA A 69 17.07 -20.73 -4.23
C ALA A 69 15.92 -20.45 -5.19
N THR A 70 15.11 -19.42 -4.91
CA THR A 70 14.00 -19.02 -5.79
C THR A 70 14.65 -18.55 -7.09
N ASP A 71 14.33 -19.17 -8.22
CA ASP A 71 14.77 -18.71 -9.53
C ASP A 71 14.00 -17.45 -9.92
N ILE A 72 14.44 -16.31 -9.40
CA ILE A 72 13.83 -15.00 -9.66
C ILE A 72 13.92 -14.64 -11.14
N ALA A 73 15.04 -14.94 -11.80
CA ALA A 73 15.21 -14.65 -13.21
C ALA A 73 14.18 -15.41 -14.06
N GLY A 74 14.00 -16.71 -13.82
CA GLY A 74 12.99 -17.52 -14.51
C GLY A 74 11.56 -17.08 -14.20
N MET A 75 11.29 -16.67 -12.97
CA MET A 75 9.97 -16.10 -12.56
C MET A 75 9.67 -14.81 -13.31
N VAL A 76 10.62 -13.88 -13.36
CA VAL A 76 10.50 -12.61 -14.10
C VAL A 76 10.28 -12.85 -15.58
N GLU A 77 11.09 -13.76 -16.18
CA GLU A 77 10.95 -14.14 -17.60
C GLU A 77 9.55 -14.71 -17.90
N GLY A 78 8.98 -15.45 -16.95
CA GLY A 78 7.62 -15.98 -17.05
C GLY A 78 6.54 -14.90 -17.01
N ALA A 79 6.73 -13.85 -16.23
CA ALA A 79 5.71 -12.83 -15.93
C ALA A 79 5.84 -11.55 -16.77
N LYS A 80 7.03 -11.21 -17.26
CA LYS A 80 7.32 -9.92 -17.93
C LYS A 80 6.40 -9.58 -19.09
N ASP A 81 5.96 -10.57 -19.88
CA ASP A 81 5.11 -10.34 -21.05
C ASP A 81 3.64 -10.03 -20.67
N ALA A 82 3.29 -10.27 -19.41
CA ALA A 82 1.98 -9.89 -18.86
C ALA A 82 2.02 -8.53 -18.15
N VAL A 83 3.22 -7.88 -18.02
CA VAL A 83 3.38 -6.54 -17.46
C VAL A 83 3.67 -5.57 -18.59
N VAL A 84 2.90 -4.49 -18.65
CA VAL A 84 2.90 -3.52 -19.74
C VAL A 84 3.16 -2.12 -19.24
N SER A 85 3.59 -1.22 -20.13
CA SER A 85 3.60 0.22 -19.86
C SER A 85 2.23 0.82 -20.17
N VAL A 86 1.77 1.73 -19.33
CA VAL A 86 0.56 2.53 -19.55
C VAL A 86 1.00 3.98 -19.73
N MET A 87 0.70 4.54 -20.88
CA MET A 87 1.02 5.92 -21.24
C MET A 87 -0.25 6.76 -21.24
N LYS A 88 -0.21 7.88 -20.53
CA LYS A 88 -1.27 8.85 -20.44
C LYS A 88 -0.95 10.05 -21.31
N TYR A 89 -1.91 10.47 -22.13
CA TYR A 89 -1.84 11.69 -22.93
C TYR A 89 -2.90 12.69 -22.48
N GLN A 90 -2.50 13.95 -22.37
CA GLN A 90 -3.37 15.05 -21.96
C GLN A 90 -3.25 16.20 -22.97
N SER A 91 -4.23 17.10 -23.00
CA SER A 91 -4.16 18.35 -23.73
C SER A 91 -4.07 19.50 -22.75
N ASN A 92 -3.09 20.36 -22.94
CA ASN A 92 -2.92 21.59 -22.14
C ASN A 92 -3.89 22.70 -22.58
N ASP A 93 -4.55 22.54 -23.72
CA ASP A 93 -5.51 23.49 -24.26
C ASP A 93 -6.87 22.80 -24.43
N PRO A 94 -7.93 23.25 -23.72
CA PRO A 94 -9.27 22.66 -23.83
C PRO A 94 -9.85 22.72 -25.25
N PHE A 95 -9.36 23.65 -26.10
CA PHE A 95 -9.79 23.85 -27.47
C PHE A 95 -8.89 23.16 -28.49
N SER A 96 -7.82 22.50 -28.06
CA SER A 96 -6.87 21.80 -28.93
C SER A 96 -7.13 20.31 -28.92
N ASN A 97 -7.08 19.68 -30.10
CA ASN A 97 -7.05 18.23 -30.24
C ASN A 97 -5.63 17.64 -30.12
N LYS A 98 -4.61 18.50 -29.90
CA LYS A 98 -3.24 18.01 -29.73
C LYS A 98 -3.06 17.50 -28.31
N THR A 99 -2.71 16.22 -28.19
CA THR A 99 -2.34 15.59 -26.93
C THR A 99 -0.82 15.46 -26.84
N GLN A 100 -0.29 15.49 -25.64
CA GLN A 100 1.12 15.21 -25.33
C GLN A 100 1.23 14.22 -24.19
N ALA A 101 2.32 13.45 -24.15
CA ALA A 101 2.57 12.52 -23.06
C ALA A 101 2.63 13.28 -21.73
N ALA A 102 1.77 12.90 -20.78
CA ALA A 102 1.60 13.58 -19.50
C ALA A 102 1.99 12.71 -18.30
N GLY A 103 2.23 11.42 -18.52
CA GLY A 103 2.65 10.50 -17.49
C GLY A 103 2.75 9.08 -18.00
N THR A 104 3.48 8.27 -17.25
CA THR A 104 3.61 6.83 -17.51
C THR A 104 3.51 6.06 -16.21
N GLY A 105 2.99 4.84 -16.31
CA GLY A 105 2.97 3.84 -15.25
C GLY A 105 3.03 2.44 -15.84
N SER A 106 2.68 1.47 -15.05
CA SER A 106 2.63 0.06 -15.45
C SER A 106 1.20 -0.47 -15.39
N GLY A 107 0.98 -1.62 -16.02
CA GLY A 107 -0.25 -2.37 -15.93
C GLY A 107 -0.01 -3.86 -15.97
N VAL A 108 -0.98 -4.64 -15.53
CA VAL A 108 -0.93 -6.11 -15.54
C VAL A 108 -2.06 -6.65 -16.39
N ILE A 109 -1.75 -7.40 -17.44
CA ILE A 109 -2.73 -8.10 -18.25
C ILE A 109 -3.24 -9.28 -17.42
N TYR A 110 -4.46 -9.20 -16.89
CA TYR A 110 -4.99 -10.22 -15.99
C TYR A 110 -6.06 -11.11 -16.62
N LYS A 111 -6.58 -10.73 -17.80
CA LYS A 111 -7.65 -11.47 -18.45
C LYS A 111 -7.62 -11.27 -19.97
N LYS A 112 -7.89 -12.33 -20.71
CA LYS A 112 -8.14 -12.27 -22.16
C LYS A 112 -9.39 -13.05 -22.47
N VAL A 113 -10.33 -12.40 -23.15
CA VAL A 113 -11.60 -13.01 -23.57
C VAL A 113 -11.85 -12.63 -25.01
N ASN A 114 -12.00 -13.63 -25.89
CA ASN A 114 -12.10 -13.45 -27.33
C ASN A 114 -10.90 -12.63 -27.87
N ASN A 115 -11.18 -11.52 -28.54
CA ASN A 115 -10.16 -10.61 -29.09
C ASN A 115 -9.94 -9.37 -28.22
N LYS A 116 -10.27 -9.41 -26.93
CA LYS A 116 -10.08 -8.33 -25.98
C LYS A 116 -9.19 -8.79 -24.83
N ALA A 117 -8.28 -7.91 -24.38
CA ALA A 117 -7.52 -8.13 -23.17
C ALA A 117 -7.82 -7.02 -22.16
N LEU A 118 -7.91 -7.41 -20.88
CA LEU A 118 -8.13 -6.51 -19.77
C LEU A 118 -6.85 -6.36 -18.98
N ILE A 119 -6.57 -5.12 -18.63
CA ILE A 119 -5.36 -4.70 -17.93
C ILE A 119 -5.78 -3.95 -16.68
N VAL A 120 -5.25 -4.35 -15.52
CA VAL A 120 -5.36 -3.57 -14.30
C VAL A 120 -4.17 -2.63 -14.18
N THR A 121 -4.42 -1.41 -13.75
CA THR A 121 -3.42 -0.40 -13.41
C THR A 121 -3.93 0.44 -12.22
N ASN A 122 -3.18 1.44 -11.78
CA ASN A 122 -3.67 2.38 -10.77
C ASN A 122 -4.54 3.49 -11.39
N ASN A 123 -5.50 4.00 -10.59
CA ASN A 123 -6.33 5.13 -10.98
C ASN A 123 -5.50 6.38 -11.27
N HIS A 124 -4.53 6.72 -10.40
CA HIS A 124 -3.69 7.91 -10.58
C HIS A 124 -2.85 7.86 -11.88
N VAL A 125 -2.55 6.66 -12.42
CA VAL A 125 -1.83 6.49 -13.68
C VAL A 125 -2.67 6.97 -14.86
N VAL A 126 -3.99 6.79 -14.82
CA VAL A 126 -4.92 7.08 -15.91
C VAL A 126 -5.76 8.34 -15.71
N GLU A 127 -5.76 8.89 -14.50
CA GLU A 127 -6.58 10.03 -14.12
C GLU A 127 -6.32 11.25 -15.00
N GLY A 128 -7.39 11.88 -15.52
CA GLY A 128 -7.31 13.03 -16.40
C GLY A 128 -6.78 12.73 -17.81
N ALA A 129 -6.63 11.47 -18.20
CA ALA A 129 -6.22 11.10 -19.55
C ALA A 129 -7.29 11.48 -20.58
N LYS A 130 -6.88 12.08 -21.70
CA LYS A 130 -7.68 12.19 -22.92
C LYS A 130 -7.53 10.94 -23.78
N GLU A 131 -6.33 10.42 -23.87
CA GLU A 131 -5.98 9.21 -24.61
C GLU A 131 -5.07 8.33 -23.75
N LEU A 132 -5.22 7.02 -23.90
CA LEU A 132 -4.42 6.02 -23.22
C LEU A 132 -3.81 5.06 -24.25
N GLU A 133 -2.56 4.74 -24.06
CA GLU A 133 -1.81 3.81 -24.89
C GLU A 133 -1.14 2.77 -23.99
N VAL A 134 -1.19 1.52 -24.37
CA VAL A 134 -0.47 0.42 -23.73
C VAL A 134 0.68 0.00 -24.62
N VAL A 135 1.88 -0.10 -24.03
CA VAL A 135 3.06 -0.60 -24.74
C VAL A 135 3.43 -1.96 -24.20
N LEU A 136 3.42 -2.96 -25.08
CA LEU A 136 3.78 -4.33 -24.75
C LEU A 136 5.30 -4.51 -24.58
N SER A 137 5.74 -5.62 -23.98
CA SER A 137 7.15 -5.99 -23.84
C SER A 137 7.89 -6.04 -25.18
N THR A 138 7.16 -6.28 -26.28
CA THR A 138 7.68 -6.27 -27.67
C THR A 138 7.90 -4.86 -28.22
N GLY A 139 7.53 -3.79 -27.50
CA GLY A 139 7.52 -2.41 -27.97
C GLY A 139 6.28 -2.03 -28.81
N LYS A 140 5.37 -2.98 -29.06
CA LYS A 140 4.14 -2.68 -29.80
C LYS A 140 3.20 -1.83 -28.97
N LYS A 141 2.65 -0.79 -29.58
CA LYS A 141 1.70 0.16 -29.02
C LYS A 141 0.28 -0.23 -29.37
N LEU A 142 -0.60 -0.23 -28.39
CA LEU A 142 -2.01 -0.51 -28.52
C LEU A 142 -2.81 0.63 -27.92
N GLU A 143 -3.82 1.11 -28.65
CA GLU A 143 -4.80 2.05 -28.09
C GLU A 143 -5.56 1.34 -26.95
N ALA A 144 -5.73 2.03 -25.83
CA ALA A 144 -6.39 1.50 -24.65
C ALA A 144 -7.65 2.29 -24.32
N LYS A 145 -8.74 1.58 -24.08
CA LYS A 145 -9.99 2.15 -23.62
C LYS A 145 -10.10 2.01 -22.11
N LEU A 146 -10.41 3.09 -21.41
CA LEU A 146 -10.77 3.05 -20.01
C LEU A 146 -12.13 2.38 -19.84
N VAL A 147 -12.18 1.26 -19.11
CA VAL A 147 -13.43 0.54 -18.76
C VAL A 147 -14.05 1.19 -17.52
N GLY A 148 -13.26 1.49 -16.52
CA GLY A 148 -13.68 2.18 -15.31
C GLY A 148 -12.57 2.30 -14.28
N THR A 149 -12.84 3.04 -13.23
CA THR A 149 -11.88 3.34 -12.15
C THR A 149 -12.49 3.16 -10.77
N ASP A 150 -11.63 3.05 -9.81
CA ASP A 150 -11.90 3.14 -8.38
C ASP A 150 -10.86 3.99 -7.68
N SER A 151 -11.21 5.21 -7.29
CA SER A 151 -10.33 6.13 -6.59
C SER A 151 -10.05 5.70 -5.14
N TRP A 152 -10.94 4.90 -4.52
CA TRP A 152 -10.79 4.45 -3.12
C TRP A 152 -9.65 3.45 -2.95
N LEU A 153 -9.50 2.54 -3.90
CA LEU A 153 -8.44 1.55 -3.90
C LEU A 153 -7.37 1.85 -4.95
N ASP A 154 -7.42 3.03 -5.58
CA ASP A 154 -6.46 3.45 -6.60
C ASP A 154 -6.32 2.42 -7.73
N LEU A 155 -7.44 1.90 -8.25
CA LEU A 155 -7.46 0.90 -9.33
C LEU A 155 -8.17 1.43 -10.58
N ALA A 156 -7.72 0.95 -11.74
CA ALA A 156 -8.36 1.18 -13.04
C ALA A 156 -8.29 -0.07 -13.90
N VAL A 157 -9.29 -0.25 -14.78
CA VAL A 157 -9.30 -1.32 -15.78
C VAL A 157 -9.27 -0.70 -17.16
N LEU A 158 -8.34 -1.18 -17.98
CA LEU A 158 -8.20 -0.84 -19.38
C LEU A 158 -8.55 -2.04 -20.25
N GLU A 159 -9.14 -1.78 -21.44
CA GLU A 159 -9.38 -2.75 -22.49
C GLU A 159 -8.51 -2.41 -23.71
N VAL A 160 -7.84 -3.41 -24.27
CA VAL A 160 -7.07 -3.31 -25.53
C VAL A 160 -7.45 -4.43 -26.48
N ASP A 161 -7.07 -4.30 -27.76
CA ASP A 161 -7.13 -5.42 -28.71
C ASP A 161 -6.23 -6.56 -28.22
N GLY A 162 -6.81 -7.72 -28.02
CA GLY A 162 -6.16 -8.91 -27.52
C GLY A 162 -5.40 -9.73 -28.57
N SER A 163 -5.46 -9.38 -29.85
CA SER A 163 -4.83 -10.16 -30.94
C SER A 163 -3.35 -10.40 -30.71
N GLU A 164 -2.65 -9.39 -30.18
CA GLU A 164 -1.21 -9.42 -29.92
C GLU A 164 -0.84 -9.90 -28.51
N ILE A 165 -1.83 -10.19 -27.67
CA ILE A 165 -1.60 -10.61 -26.29
C ILE A 165 -1.36 -12.13 -26.27
N THR A 166 -0.15 -12.53 -25.91
CA THR A 166 0.27 -13.93 -25.86
C THR A 166 0.28 -14.50 -24.45
N LYS A 167 0.41 -13.65 -23.42
CA LYS A 167 0.44 -14.06 -22.01
C LYS A 167 -0.52 -13.21 -21.15
N VAL A 168 -1.05 -13.86 -20.13
CA VAL A 168 -1.91 -13.28 -19.09
C VAL A 168 -1.31 -13.65 -17.75
N ALA A 169 -1.25 -12.71 -16.82
CA ALA A 169 -0.75 -12.94 -15.47
C ALA A 169 -1.68 -13.89 -14.69
N THR A 170 -1.09 -14.78 -13.92
CA THR A 170 -1.82 -15.60 -12.97
C THR A 170 -2.05 -14.81 -11.69
N LEU A 171 -3.31 -14.50 -11.37
CA LEU A 171 -3.67 -13.88 -10.11
C LEU A 171 -3.62 -14.92 -8.99
N GLY A 172 -2.75 -14.69 -8.00
CA GLY A 172 -2.53 -15.55 -6.85
C GLY A 172 -3.60 -15.42 -5.76
N ASP A 173 -3.19 -15.66 -4.54
CA ASP A 173 -4.01 -15.58 -3.33
C ASP A 173 -3.24 -14.80 -2.25
N SER A 174 -3.58 -13.52 -2.08
CA SER A 174 -2.90 -12.63 -1.14
C SER A 174 -3.18 -12.97 0.34
N ASP A 175 -4.21 -13.77 0.64
CA ASP A 175 -4.50 -14.15 2.02
C ASP A 175 -3.57 -15.25 2.53
N LYS A 176 -2.94 -15.99 1.60
CA LYS A 176 -2.02 -17.11 1.91
C LYS A 176 -0.56 -16.71 2.04
N ILE A 177 -0.20 -15.47 1.67
CA ILE A 177 1.18 -14.99 1.81
C ILE A 177 1.55 -14.80 3.29
N ARG A 178 2.85 -14.85 3.58
CA ARG A 178 3.38 -14.70 4.94
C ARG A 178 4.52 -13.68 4.94
N ALA A 179 4.66 -12.95 6.04
CA ALA A 179 5.83 -12.11 6.26
C ALA A 179 7.13 -12.94 6.15
N GLY A 180 8.13 -12.38 5.49
CA GLY A 180 9.41 -13.02 5.21
C GLY A 180 9.45 -13.81 3.89
N GLU A 181 8.33 -14.01 3.19
CA GLU A 181 8.34 -14.63 1.84
C GLU A 181 8.89 -13.66 0.80
N THR A 182 9.60 -14.20 -0.19
CA THR A 182 10.14 -13.42 -1.31
C THR A 182 9.00 -12.71 -2.07
N ALA A 183 9.20 -11.43 -2.34
CA ALA A 183 8.35 -10.59 -3.16
C ALA A 183 9.17 -9.94 -4.27
N VAL A 184 8.65 -9.95 -5.49
CA VAL A 184 9.29 -9.30 -6.64
C VAL A 184 8.32 -8.33 -7.27
N ALA A 185 8.68 -7.04 -7.25
CA ALA A 185 7.89 -6.01 -7.91
C ALA A 185 8.39 -5.83 -9.35
N ILE A 186 7.46 -5.88 -10.29
CA ILE A 186 7.73 -5.69 -11.72
C ILE A 186 6.88 -4.52 -12.23
N GLY A 187 7.54 -3.61 -12.95
CA GLY A 187 6.90 -2.58 -13.73
C GLY A 187 7.55 -2.44 -15.10
N SER A 188 6.92 -1.71 -16.00
CA SER A 188 7.40 -1.45 -17.35
C SER A 188 7.37 0.04 -17.67
N PRO A 189 8.11 0.88 -16.94
CA PRO A 189 8.15 2.30 -17.25
C PRO A 189 8.74 2.51 -18.65
N LEU A 190 8.09 3.36 -19.45
CA LEU A 190 8.57 3.76 -20.79
C LEU A 190 8.60 2.64 -21.85
N GLY A 191 7.96 1.48 -21.63
CA GLY A 191 7.90 0.40 -22.64
C GLY A 191 9.22 -0.31 -22.92
N PHE A 192 10.24 -0.08 -22.08
CA PHE A 192 11.51 -0.82 -22.13
C PHE A 192 11.49 -1.99 -21.15
N ALA A 193 12.45 -2.93 -21.30
CA ALA A 193 12.59 -4.10 -20.44
C ALA A 193 12.36 -3.73 -18.96
N GLY A 194 11.38 -4.40 -18.34
CA GLY A 194 10.77 -4.02 -17.08
C GLY A 194 11.75 -3.73 -15.94
N THR A 195 11.41 -2.74 -15.13
CA THR A 195 12.07 -2.53 -13.84
C THR A 195 11.66 -3.66 -12.91
N VAL A 196 12.63 -4.34 -12.35
CA VAL A 196 12.44 -5.42 -11.38
C VAL A 196 13.14 -5.06 -10.09
N THR A 197 12.40 -5.13 -8.98
CA THR A 197 12.98 -5.00 -7.65
C THR A 197 12.60 -6.20 -6.80
N GLU A 198 13.53 -6.67 -5.98
CA GLU A 198 13.34 -7.82 -5.09
C GLU A 198 13.34 -7.36 -3.64
N GLY A 199 12.55 -8.04 -2.83
CA GLY A 199 12.48 -7.89 -1.39
C GLY A 199 11.66 -9.02 -0.77
N ILE A 200 11.07 -8.75 0.38
CA ILE A 200 10.19 -9.67 1.10
C ILE A 200 8.84 -9.04 1.39
N ILE A 201 7.87 -9.87 1.71
CA ILE A 201 6.63 -9.41 2.34
C ILE A 201 6.96 -8.99 3.77
N SER A 202 6.88 -7.70 4.06
CA SER A 202 7.07 -7.18 5.43
C SER A 202 5.80 -7.34 6.27
N SER A 203 4.62 -7.13 5.66
CA SER A 203 3.29 -7.36 6.27
C SER A 203 2.26 -7.61 5.17
N LYS A 204 1.30 -8.53 5.40
CA LYS A 204 0.22 -8.82 4.45
C LYS A 204 -1.07 -8.03 4.70
N ASP A 205 -1.27 -7.57 5.94
CA ASP A 205 -2.54 -6.98 6.42
C ASP A 205 -2.27 -5.60 7.07
N ARG A 206 -1.54 -4.71 6.37
CA ARG A 206 -1.30 -3.36 6.86
C ARG A 206 -2.48 -2.47 6.51
N GLU A 207 -3.08 -1.82 7.51
CA GLU A 207 -4.03 -0.73 7.28
C GLU A 207 -3.27 0.60 7.26
N ILE A 208 -3.44 1.38 6.20
CA ILE A 208 -2.84 2.70 6.06
C ILE A 208 -3.91 3.75 5.76
N PRO A 209 -3.79 4.95 6.34
CA PRO A 209 -4.69 6.03 6.04
C PRO A 209 -4.47 6.52 4.60
N VAL A 210 -5.56 6.77 3.88
CA VAL A 210 -5.55 7.33 2.52
C VAL A 210 -6.40 8.59 2.52
N ASP A 211 -5.80 9.69 2.10
CA ASP A 211 -6.44 10.95 1.82
C ASP A 211 -6.74 10.99 0.30
N ILE A 212 -8.02 10.87 -0.06
CA ILE A 212 -8.44 10.76 -1.46
C ILE A 212 -8.56 12.14 -2.09
N ASN A 213 -9.00 13.13 -1.31
CA ASN A 213 -9.29 14.49 -1.76
C ASN A 213 -8.14 15.47 -1.52
N GLU A 214 -7.04 15.00 -0.92
CA GLU A 214 -5.81 15.76 -0.64
C GLU A 214 -6.05 16.97 0.30
N ASP A 215 -7.01 16.86 1.24
CA ASP A 215 -7.29 17.91 2.24
C ASP A 215 -6.47 17.77 3.54
N GLY A 216 -5.62 16.75 3.64
CA GLY A 216 -4.75 16.45 4.78
C GLY A 216 -5.39 15.55 5.83
N ASN A 217 -6.65 15.16 5.66
CA ASN A 217 -7.35 14.25 6.55
C ASN A 217 -7.60 12.90 5.88
N PRO A 218 -7.44 11.77 6.57
CA PRO A 218 -7.72 10.47 5.99
C PRO A 218 -9.22 10.28 5.70
N ASP A 219 -9.54 9.95 4.45
CA ASP A 219 -10.89 9.55 4.04
C ASP A 219 -11.17 8.07 4.28
N TRP A 220 -10.12 7.25 4.18
CA TRP A 220 -10.21 5.80 4.12
C TRP A 220 -9.01 5.14 4.81
N GLN A 221 -9.17 3.87 5.21
CA GLN A 221 -8.06 2.98 5.55
C GLN A 221 -7.97 1.88 4.50
N ALA A 222 -6.90 1.91 3.69
CA ALA A 222 -6.66 0.87 2.72
C ALA A 222 -5.89 -0.29 3.36
N GLN A 223 -6.37 -1.50 3.13
CA GLN A 223 -5.61 -2.71 3.42
C GLN A 223 -4.56 -2.91 2.32
N VAL A 224 -3.29 -3.06 2.69
CA VAL A 224 -2.18 -3.19 1.76
C VAL A 224 -1.20 -4.27 2.18
N ILE A 225 -0.48 -4.82 1.20
CA ILE A 225 0.74 -5.59 1.41
C ILE A 225 1.88 -4.59 1.55
N GLN A 226 2.65 -4.70 2.63
CA GLN A 226 3.91 -3.97 2.80
C GLN A 226 5.08 -4.85 2.36
N THR A 227 6.02 -4.29 1.61
CA THR A 227 7.25 -4.94 1.13
C THR A 227 8.42 -3.96 1.22
N ASP A 228 9.63 -4.47 1.33
CA ASP A 228 10.88 -3.72 1.18
C ASP A 228 11.42 -3.74 -0.26
N ALA A 229 10.77 -4.49 -1.17
CA ALA A 229 10.98 -4.31 -2.60
C ALA A 229 10.66 -2.86 -2.99
N SER A 230 11.56 -2.17 -3.66
CA SER A 230 11.41 -0.75 -3.99
C SER A 230 10.21 -0.51 -4.91
N ILE A 231 9.21 0.22 -4.42
CA ILE A 231 8.04 0.67 -5.18
C ILE A 231 8.23 2.17 -5.45
N ASN A 232 8.37 2.53 -6.73
CA ASN A 232 8.70 3.88 -7.17
C ASN A 232 7.80 4.29 -8.35
N PRO A 233 7.71 5.59 -8.69
CA PRO A 233 7.08 6.03 -9.93
C PRO A 233 7.63 5.26 -11.12
N GLY A 234 6.73 4.67 -11.90
CA GLY A 234 7.06 3.79 -13.03
C GLY A 234 6.71 2.32 -12.80
N ASN A 235 6.85 1.74 -11.59
CA ASN A 235 6.32 0.41 -11.32
C ASN A 235 4.90 0.43 -10.69
N SER A 236 4.34 1.61 -10.40
CA SER A 236 2.93 1.77 -10.03
C SER A 236 2.00 1.21 -11.10
N GLY A 237 1.01 0.43 -10.69
CA GLY A 237 0.10 -0.31 -11.55
C GLY A 237 0.67 -1.64 -12.04
N GLY A 238 1.94 -1.91 -11.82
CA GLY A 238 2.61 -3.17 -12.10
C GLY A 238 2.33 -4.26 -11.06
N ALA A 239 2.96 -5.40 -11.23
CA ALA A 239 2.73 -6.58 -10.41
C ALA A 239 3.68 -6.66 -9.20
N LEU A 240 3.15 -7.04 -8.03
CA LEU A 240 3.92 -7.67 -6.96
C LEU A 240 3.73 -9.19 -7.09
N LEU A 241 4.82 -9.91 -7.32
CA LEU A 241 4.81 -11.36 -7.48
C LEU A 241 5.27 -12.06 -6.20
N SER A 242 4.67 -13.21 -5.90
CA SER A 242 5.18 -14.17 -4.94
C SER A 242 6.28 -15.04 -5.54
N ALA A 243 6.97 -15.83 -4.71
CA ALA A 243 8.04 -16.73 -5.10
C ALA A 243 7.68 -17.75 -6.22
N ASN A 244 6.38 -18.02 -6.44
CA ASN A 244 5.90 -18.90 -7.51
C ASN A 244 5.51 -18.16 -8.79
N GLY A 245 5.73 -16.83 -8.88
CA GLY A 245 5.43 -16.00 -10.04
C GLY A 245 3.97 -15.58 -10.18
N SER A 246 3.10 -15.86 -9.20
CA SER A 246 1.73 -15.36 -9.19
C SER A 246 1.66 -13.94 -8.69
N VAL A 247 0.75 -13.13 -9.26
CA VAL A 247 0.48 -11.76 -8.81
C VAL A 247 -0.27 -11.81 -7.47
N ILE A 248 0.34 -11.30 -6.42
CA ILE A 248 -0.25 -11.20 -5.08
C ILE A 248 -0.71 -9.79 -4.76
N GLY A 249 -0.24 -8.79 -5.50
CA GLY A 249 -0.66 -7.40 -5.33
C GLY A 249 -0.40 -6.55 -6.58
N ILE A 250 -1.03 -5.37 -6.60
CA ILE A 250 -0.79 -4.32 -7.60
C ILE A 250 0.00 -3.20 -6.91
N ASN A 251 1.19 -2.91 -7.41
CA ASN A 251 2.08 -1.90 -6.84
C ASN A 251 1.44 -0.51 -6.88
N SER A 252 1.54 0.28 -5.81
CA SER A 252 1.06 1.67 -5.80
C SER A 252 2.03 2.57 -5.03
N SER A 253 2.61 3.55 -5.73
CA SER A 253 3.49 4.55 -5.13
C SER A 253 2.70 5.70 -4.47
N LYS A 254 1.43 5.94 -4.87
CA LYS A 254 0.59 7.00 -4.28
C LYS A 254 0.19 6.68 -2.83
N ILE A 255 0.04 5.40 -2.51
CA ILE A 255 -0.37 4.94 -1.17
C ILE A 255 0.71 5.25 -0.10
N ALA A 256 1.98 5.36 -0.49
CA ALA A 256 3.06 5.80 0.38
C ALA A 256 3.08 7.34 0.44
N GLN A 257 2.38 7.95 1.39
CA GLN A 257 2.34 9.42 1.56
C GLN A 257 3.70 10.06 1.93
N GLN A 258 4.68 9.27 2.31
CA GLN A 258 6.06 9.71 2.57
C GLN A 258 7.01 8.70 1.94
N GLU A 259 7.96 9.18 1.16
CA GLU A 259 9.08 8.38 0.66
C GLU A 259 9.96 7.94 1.84
N VAL A 260 9.56 6.86 2.49
CA VAL A 260 10.39 6.20 3.50
C VAL A 260 11.14 5.08 2.79
N GLU A 261 12.45 5.21 2.73
CA GLU A 261 13.32 4.20 2.10
C GLU A 261 13.08 2.81 2.73
N GLY A 262 12.90 1.79 1.89
CA GLY A 262 12.63 0.42 2.33
C GLY A 262 11.18 0.12 2.70
N ILE A 263 10.22 1.00 2.42
CA ILE A 263 8.79 0.75 2.60
C ILE A 263 8.05 0.95 1.28
N GLY A 264 7.59 -0.15 0.70
CA GLY A 264 6.73 -0.17 -0.47
C GLY A 264 5.36 -0.76 -0.14
N PHE A 265 4.34 -0.39 -0.93
CA PHE A 265 2.98 -0.90 -0.76
C PHE A 265 2.41 -1.45 -2.06
N ALA A 266 1.59 -2.49 -1.92
CA ALA A 266 0.80 -3.03 -3.01
C ALA A 266 -0.63 -3.33 -2.55
N ILE A 267 -1.59 -3.11 -3.43
CA ILE A 267 -3.01 -3.44 -3.20
C ILE A 267 -3.15 -4.96 -3.29
N PRO A 268 -3.63 -5.67 -2.24
CA PRO A 268 -3.74 -7.12 -2.25
C PRO A 268 -4.63 -7.60 -3.40
N VAL A 269 -4.23 -8.66 -4.09
CA VAL A 269 -4.99 -9.15 -5.25
C VAL A 269 -6.40 -9.63 -4.88
N ASN A 270 -6.60 -10.18 -3.67
CA ASN A 270 -7.93 -10.59 -3.20
C ASN A 270 -8.85 -9.40 -2.90
N VAL A 271 -8.29 -8.23 -2.54
CA VAL A 271 -9.04 -6.97 -2.42
C VAL A 271 -9.33 -6.40 -3.81
N ALA A 272 -8.40 -6.52 -4.75
CA ALA A 272 -8.57 -6.01 -6.12
C ALA A 272 -9.62 -6.81 -6.92
N LYS A 273 -9.63 -8.15 -6.85
CA LYS A 273 -10.52 -9.02 -7.66
C LYS A 273 -11.98 -8.57 -7.70
N PRO A 274 -12.70 -8.37 -6.57
CA PRO A 274 -14.11 -7.96 -6.59
C PRO A 274 -14.31 -6.57 -7.21
N VAL A 275 -13.33 -5.68 -7.08
CA VAL A 275 -13.34 -4.36 -7.71
C VAL A 275 -13.21 -4.48 -9.22
N LEU A 276 -12.26 -5.28 -9.70
CA LEU A 276 -12.09 -5.56 -11.14
C LEU A 276 -13.34 -6.17 -11.74
N GLU A 277 -13.94 -7.17 -11.10
CA GLU A 277 -15.20 -7.80 -11.54
C GLU A 277 -16.36 -6.80 -11.61
N SER A 278 -16.46 -5.89 -10.63
CA SER A 278 -17.48 -4.85 -10.63
C SER A 278 -17.29 -3.87 -11.80
N ILE A 279 -16.05 -3.42 -12.03
CA ILE A 279 -15.71 -2.53 -13.14
C ILE A 279 -15.97 -3.22 -14.49
N GLU A 280 -15.57 -4.48 -14.65
CA GLU A 280 -15.83 -5.25 -15.87
C GLU A 280 -17.32 -5.32 -16.21
N LYS A 281 -18.16 -5.53 -15.20
CA LYS A 281 -19.59 -5.76 -15.38
C LYS A 281 -20.40 -4.47 -15.54
N TYR A 282 -20.02 -3.43 -14.78
CA TYR A 282 -20.85 -2.24 -14.61
C TYR A 282 -20.15 -0.95 -15.06
N GLY A 283 -18.88 -1.01 -15.46
CA GLY A 283 -18.06 0.16 -15.77
C GLY A 283 -17.62 0.97 -14.53
N LYS A 284 -18.06 0.56 -13.34
CA LYS A 284 -17.76 1.22 -12.06
C LYS A 284 -17.86 0.23 -10.90
N VAL A 285 -17.33 0.62 -9.74
CA VAL A 285 -17.49 -0.18 -8.54
C VAL A 285 -18.83 0.11 -7.89
N GLN A 286 -19.63 -0.93 -7.74
CA GLN A 286 -20.88 -0.83 -7.00
C GLN A 286 -20.61 -1.01 -5.50
N ARG A 287 -20.96 -0.01 -4.71
CA ARG A 287 -20.86 -0.01 -3.25
C ARG A 287 -22.21 0.24 -2.60
N PRO A 288 -22.43 -0.31 -1.38
CA PRO A 288 -23.60 0.06 -0.61
C PRO A 288 -23.61 1.56 -0.35
N PHE A 289 -24.72 2.21 -0.65
CA PHE A 289 -24.88 3.65 -0.65
C PHE A 289 -25.98 4.07 0.33
N MET A 290 -25.66 5.04 1.15
CA MET A 290 -26.60 5.65 2.10
C MET A 290 -27.13 7.00 1.60
N GLY A 291 -26.29 7.74 0.88
CA GLY A 291 -26.66 9.04 0.29
C GLY A 291 -26.50 10.22 1.23
N ILE A 292 -25.35 10.28 1.90
CA ILE A 292 -24.96 11.44 2.73
C ILE A 292 -23.56 11.91 2.35
N GLN A 293 -23.32 13.20 2.45
CA GLN A 293 -21.99 13.77 2.62
C GLN A 293 -21.72 13.88 4.12
N LEU A 294 -20.55 13.50 4.56
CA LEU A 294 -20.21 13.44 5.98
C LEU A 294 -18.84 14.03 6.26
N ARG A 295 -18.65 14.46 7.51
CA ARG A 295 -17.36 14.89 8.04
C ARG A 295 -17.19 14.34 9.45
N SER A 296 -15.98 13.99 9.85
CA SER A 296 -15.68 13.53 11.20
C SER A 296 -15.97 14.66 12.22
N LEU A 297 -16.45 14.29 13.41
CA LEU A 297 -16.81 15.26 14.43
C LEU A 297 -15.61 16.08 14.92
N ASP A 298 -14.42 15.49 14.94
CA ASP A 298 -13.14 16.12 15.30
C ASP A 298 -12.62 17.14 14.27
N GLU A 299 -13.12 17.09 13.04
CA GLU A 299 -12.81 18.06 11.97
C GLU A 299 -13.73 19.31 12.05
N ILE A 300 -14.75 19.29 12.90
CA ILE A 300 -15.70 20.38 13.02
C ILE A 300 -15.15 21.46 13.97
N SER A 301 -15.20 22.72 13.52
CA SER A 301 -14.76 23.85 14.33
C SER A 301 -15.51 23.95 15.66
N SER A 302 -14.88 24.53 16.69
CA SER A 302 -15.52 24.73 18.01
C SER A 302 -16.85 25.47 17.92
N TYR A 303 -16.99 26.41 16.98
CA TYR A 303 -18.25 27.09 16.72
C TYR A 303 -19.29 26.12 16.15
N GLY A 304 -18.93 25.30 15.16
CA GLY A 304 -19.82 24.27 14.59
C GLY A 304 -20.29 23.28 15.65
N LEU A 305 -19.36 22.78 16.49
CA LEU A 305 -19.70 21.85 17.58
C LEU A 305 -20.73 22.43 18.55
N SER A 306 -20.65 23.74 18.85
CA SER A 306 -21.63 24.41 19.74
C SER A 306 -23.04 24.44 19.16
N GLN A 307 -23.20 24.38 17.83
CA GLN A 307 -24.50 24.35 17.16
C GLN A 307 -25.19 22.98 17.21
N LEU A 308 -24.41 21.91 17.39
CA LEU A 308 -24.91 20.53 17.39
C LEU A 308 -25.62 20.16 18.71
N ASN A 309 -25.41 20.94 19.77
CA ASN A 309 -25.98 20.71 21.11
C ASN A 309 -25.79 19.28 21.64
N LEU A 310 -24.63 18.67 21.34
CA LEU A 310 -24.34 17.28 21.73
C LEU A 310 -24.18 17.13 23.24
N PRO A 311 -24.59 15.99 23.83
CA PRO A 311 -24.21 15.62 25.18
C PRO A 311 -22.70 15.62 25.36
N LYS A 312 -22.18 16.05 26.52
CA LYS A 312 -20.75 16.19 26.81
C LYS A 312 -19.95 14.88 26.73
N ASN A 313 -20.61 13.75 26.79
CA ASN A 313 -20.00 12.43 26.69
C ASN A 313 -19.85 11.92 25.27
N ILE A 314 -20.29 12.68 24.26
CA ILE A 314 -20.14 12.32 22.84
C ILE A 314 -18.91 13.03 22.32
N ASN A 315 -17.83 12.24 22.10
CA ASN A 315 -16.52 12.73 21.66
C ASN A 315 -16.12 12.20 20.27
N GLY A 316 -17.02 11.48 19.60
CA GLY A 316 -16.77 10.91 18.26
C GLY A 316 -18.07 10.70 17.51
N GLY A 317 -17.93 10.54 16.21
CA GLY A 317 -19.04 10.37 15.28
C GLY A 317 -18.79 11.08 13.97
N VAL A 318 -19.80 11.07 13.11
CA VAL A 318 -19.78 11.80 11.83
C VAL A 318 -20.98 12.73 11.73
N VAL A 319 -20.70 13.94 11.29
CA VAL A 319 -21.74 14.96 11.04
C VAL A 319 -22.25 14.82 9.61
N VAL A 320 -23.54 14.71 9.42
CA VAL A 320 -24.19 14.77 8.11
C VAL A 320 -24.10 16.19 7.59
N MET A 321 -23.32 16.42 6.55
CA MET A 321 -23.14 17.74 5.93
C MET A 321 -24.20 18.03 4.86
N ALA A 322 -24.64 16.98 4.16
CA ALA A 322 -25.73 17.05 3.19
C ALA A 322 -26.37 15.67 2.99
N VAL A 323 -27.65 15.65 2.66
CA VAL A 323 -28.40 14.44 2.31
C VAL A 323 -28.79 14.50 0.83
N THR A 324 -28.39 13.48 0.07
CA THR A 324 -28.71 13.38 -1.36
C THR A 324 -30.24 13.18 -1.53
N PRO A 325 -30.93 14.02 -2.32
CA PRO A 325 -32.37 13.85 -2.57
C PRO A 325 -32.70 12.48 -3.15
N GLY A 326 -33.78 11.84 -2.63
CA GLY A 326 -34.24 10.52 -3.08
C GLY A 326 -33.39 9.33 -2.58
N SER A 327 -32.29 9.59 -1.88
CA SER A 327 -31.41 8.55 -1.33
C SER A 327 -32.06 7.75 -0.20
N PRO A 328 -31.47 6.61 0.20
CA PRO A 328 -31.88 5.87 1.40
C PRO A 328 -31.96 6.74 2.66
N ALA A 329 -30.98 7.62 2.88
CA ALA A 329 -30.96 8.54 4.01
C ALA A 329 -32.13 9.55 3.97
N ALA A 330 -32.44 10.10 2.79
CA ALA A 330 -33.58 11.00 2.60
C ALA A 330 -34.91 10.29 2.88
N LYS A 331 -35.09 9.03 2.47
CA LYS A 331 -36.32 8.25 2.69
C LYS A 331 -36.64 8.03 4.18
N VAL A 332 -35.61 7.98 5.04
CA VAL A 332 -35.79 7.85 6.49
C VAL A 332 -35.68 9.20 7.22
N GLU A 333 -35.67 10.30 6.46
CA GLU A 333 -35.64 11.67 6.98
C GLU A 333 -34.39 11.99 7.82
N LEU A 334 -33.22 11.44 7.46
CA LEU A 334 -31.96 12.00 7.96
C LEU A 334 -31.80 13.43 7.40
N LYS A 335 -31.18 14.29 8.17
CA LYS A 335 -31.05 15.72 7.86
C LYS A 335 -29.61 16.19 8.06
N ASP A 336 -29.30 17.31 7.46
CA ASP A 336 -28.07 18.03 7.72
C ASP A 336 -27.95 18.33 9.22
N LEU A 337 -26.72 18.27 9.73
CA LEU A 337 -26.35 18.42 11.14
C LEU A 337 -26.78 17.26 12.06
N ASP A 338 -27.35 16.17 11.55
CA ASP A 338 -27.43 14.94 12.33
C ASP A 338 -26.03 14.42 12.62
N VAL A 339 -25.78 13.94 13.83
CA VAL A 339 -24.49 13.37 14.22
C VAL A 339 -24.64 11.88 14.45
N ILE A 340 -24.16 11.08 13.50
CA ILE A 340 -24.20 9.62 13.56
C ILE A 340 -23.09 9.14 14.51
N VAL A 341 -23.48 8.34 15.51
CA VAL A 341 -22.57 7.86 16.57
C VAL A 341 -22.46 6.33 16.62
N ALA A 342 -23.39 5.61 15.98
CA ALA A 342 -23.30 4.15 15.89
C ALA A 342 -24.01 3.63 14.63
N LEU A 343 -23.49 2.52 14.10
CA LEU A 343 -24.10 1.72 13.03
C LEU A 343 -24.25 0.29 13.52
N ASP A 344 -25.46 -0.28 13.40
CA ASP A 344 -25.82 -1.62 13.89
C ASP A 344 -25.39 -1.88 15.36
N GLY A 345 -25.47 -0.85 16.21
CA GLY A 345 -25.03 -0.89 17.60
C GLY A 345 -23.52 -0.80 17.81
N GLN A 346 -22.71 -0.71 16.73
CA GLN A 346 -21.26 -0.50 16.82
C GLN A 346 -20.95 0.99 16.85
N PRO A 347 -20.25 1.49 17.89
CA PRO A 347 -19.85 2.90 17.95
C PRO A 347 -19.00 3.31 16.76
N ILE A 348 -19.25 4.51 16.24
CA ILE A 348 -18.48 5.13 15.16
C ILE A 348 -17.86 6.40 15.71
N SER A 349 -16.54 6.55 15.61
CA SER A 349 -15.83 7.74 16.11
C SER A 349 -15.47 8.75 15.01
N ASN A 350 -15.36 8.33 13.74
CA ASN A 350 -14.97 9.18 12.63
C ASN A 350 -15.45 8.63 11.27
N ALA A 351 -15.18 9.38 10.20
CA ALA A 351 -15.56 9.05 8.83
C ALA A 351 -14.95 7.72 8.35
N VAL A 352 -13.72 7.43 8.74
CA VAL A 352 -13.02 6.19 8.37
C VAL A 352 -13.75 4.98 8.94
N GLN A 353 -14.10 4.99 10.24
CA GLN A 353 -14.84 3.88 10.86
C GLN A 353 -16.25 3.73 10.28
N PHE A 354 -16.91 4.86 9.97
CA PHE A 354 -18.21 4.84 9.29
C PHE A 354 -18.11 4.09 7.95
N ARG A 355 -17.16 4.48 7.11
CA ARG A 355 -16.96 3.88 5.78
C ARG A 355 -16.53 2.42 5.88
N LYS A 356 -15.65 2.09 6.83
CA LYS A 356 -15.23 0.70 7.11
C LYS A 356 -16.43 -0.18 7.47
N HIS A 357 -17.32 0.29 8.36
CA HIS A 357 -18.54 -0.44 8.68
C HIS A 357 -19.43 -0.65 7.45
N LEU A 358 -19.65 0.43 6.68
CA LEU A 358 -20.52 0.42 5.51
C LEU A 358 -20.01 -0.54 4.41
N TYR A 359 -18.70 -0.55 4.14
CA TYR A 359 -18.15 -1.29 3.00
C TYR A 359 -17.68 -2.71 3.35
N ASP A 360 -17.23 -2.96 4.59
CA ASP A 360 -16.76 -4.28 5.01
C ASP A 360 -17.89 -5.17 5.53
N LYS A 361 -18.94 -4.56 6.12
CA LYS A 361 -20.00 -5.30 6.84
C LYS A 361 -21.34 -5.33 6.12
N LYS A 362 -21.53 -4.48 5.10
CA LYS A 362 -22.80 -4.34 4.42
C LYS A 362 -22.70 -4.61 2.92
N LYS A 363 -23.83 -5.01 2.35
CA LYS A 363 -24.05 -5.20 0.91
C LYS A 363 -25.19 -4.31 0.44
N ILE A 364 -25.26 -4.12 -0.87
CA ILE A 364 -26.40 -3.46 -1.51
C ILE A 364 -27.68 -4.23 -1.18
N GLY A 365 -28.72 -3.52 -0.73
CA GLY A 365 -29.98 -4.08 -0.29
C GLY A 365 -30.04 -4.44 1.20
N ASP A 366 -28.93 -4.43 1.92
CA ASP A 366 -28.93 -4.72 3.35
C ASP A 366 -29.59 -3.59 4.14
N SER A 367 -30.27 -3.95 5.23
CA SER A 367 -30.71 -3.00 6.24
C SER A 367 -29.60 -2.66 7.21
N MET A 368 -29.48 -1.38 7.56
CA MET A 368 -28.50 -0.86 8.50
C MET A 368 -29.20 0.03 9.52
N LYS A 369 -28.96 -0.24 10.80
CA LYS A 369 -29.47 0.56 11.92
C LYS A 369 -28.53 1.73 12.16
N VAL A 370 -29.03 2.96 12.18
CA VAL A 370 -28.29 4.19 12.36
C VAL A 370 -28.73 4.88 13.64
N GLU A 371 -27.81 5.05 14.60
CA GLU A 371 -28.03 5.80 15.81
C GLU A 371 -27.37 7.18 15.67
N PHE A 372 -28.14 8.23 15.93
CA PHE A 372 -27.67 9.59 15.73
C PHE A 372 -28.26 10.57 16.74
N TYR A 373 -27.63 11.72 16.88
CA TYR A 373 -28.15 12.86 17.63
C TYR A 373 -28.66 13.94 16.67
N ARG A 374 -29.82 14.48 16.96
CA ARG A 374 -30.39 15.66 16.32
C ARG A 374 -30.75 16.68 17.39
N ALA A 375 -30.14 17.85 17.34
CA ALA A 375 -30.33 18.92 18.35
C ALA A 375 -30.22 18.40 19.80
N GLY A 376 -29.22 17.52 20.07
CA GLY A 376 -28.97 16.95 21.39
C GLY A 376 -29.82 15.73 21.77
N GLN A 377 -30.80 15.36 20.96
CA GLN A 377 -31.70 14.23 21.23
C GLN A 377 -31.24 13.00 20.45
N LYS A 378 -31.05 11.88 21.15
CA LYS A 378 -30.68 10.59 20.53
C LYS A 378 -31.91 10.04 19.79
N GLN A 379 -31.68 9.62 18.56
CA GLN A 379 -32.64 8.99 17.66
C GLN A 379 -32.04 7.77 16.97
N GLU A 380 -32.92 6.98 16.37
CA GLU A 380 -32.54 5.77 15.65
C GLU A 380 -33.43 5.62 14.41
N LYS A 381 -32.82 5.20 13.32
CA LYS A 381 -33.50 4.86 12.06
C LYS A 381 -32.91 3.60 11.46
N THR A 382 -33.71 2.86 10.72
CA THR A 382 -33.21 1.74 9.90
C THR A 382 -33.27 2.14 8.44
N ILE A 383 -32.12 2.00 7.76
CA ILE A 383 -31.94 2.38 6.35
C ILE A 383 -31.71 1.11 5.54
N THR A 384 -32.41 0.97 4.42
CA THR A 384 -32.07 -0.04 3.41
C THR A 384 -31.11 0.59 2.42
N LEU A 385 -29.90 0.03 2.33
CA LEU A 385 -28.81 0.53 1.49
C LEU A 385 -29.11 0.27 0.02
N ASP A 386 -28.83 1.25 -0.82
CA ASP A 386 -28.96 1.17 -2.28
C ASP A 386 -27.59 1.07 -2.95
N VAL A 387 -27.57 1.01 -4.27
CA VAL A 387 -26.34 1.13 -5.04
C VAL A 387 -25.99 2.60 -5.26
N ASN A 388 -24.72 2.94 -5.21
CA ASN A 388 -24.28 4.26 -5.64
C ASN A 388 -24.65 4.48 -7.11
N ALA A 389 -25.45 5.51 -7.38
CA ALA A 389 -25.97 5.82 -8.72
C ALA A 389 -24.97 6.62 -9.59
N GLU A 390 -23.85 7.10 -9.03
CA GLU A 390 -22.82 7.88 -9.73
C GLU A 390 -21.82 7.00 -10.47
#